data_cff258e2069b1d6f0b7af5d1ad0d6705
#
_entry.id   cff258e2069b1d6f0b7af5d1ad0d6705
#
_cell.length_a   1.000
_cell.length_b   1.000
_cell.length_c   1.000
_cell.angle_alpha   90.00
_cell.angle_beta   90.00
_cell.angle_gamma   90.00
#
_symmetry.space_group_name_H-M   'P 1'
#
loop_
_entity.id
_entity.type
_entity.pdbx_description
1 polymer ?
#
loop_
_entity_poly.entity_id
_entity_poly.type
_entity_poly.pdbx_seq_one_letter_code
_entity_poly.pdbx_strand_id
1 'polypeptide(L)'
;EMPIFSEDRERESGHPAQAHAFLERIAGADALVIGYAEHNGSFSAAYKNIVDWASRVNRRVFQYKPTLMLATSPGAGGAASVLALAEKSAPSMGAELIRAVSVPSFHDHFDSGKGVMREGETASRLAAAVVDLEAAVEAARAAA
;
A
#
# COMPACT_ATOMS: atom_id res chain seq x y z
N GLU A 1 11.64 -2.48 -15.58
CA GLU A 1 11.11 -1.12 -15.81
C GLU A 1 9.85 -1.19 -16.67
N MET A 2 8.91 -0.29 -16.45
CA MET A 2 7.61 -0.31 -17.12
C MET A 2 7.37 1.06 -17.76
N PRO A 3 6.88 1.14 -19.01
CA PRO A 3 6.61 2.42 -19.67
C PRO A 3 5.59 3.24 -18.86
N ILE A 4 5.70 4.56 -18.90
CA ILE A 4 4.69 5.45 -18.33
C ILE A 4 3.37 5.20 -19.08
N PHE A 5 2.28 5.08 -18.31
CA PHE A 5 0.95 4.86 -18.86
C PHE A 5 0.53 5.97 -19.82
N SER A 6 -0.01 5.57 -20.96
CA SER A 6 -0.78 6.41 -21.83
C SER A 6 -1.78 5.56 -22.64
N GLU A 7 -2.90 6.14 -23.02
CA GLU A 7 -3.92 5.46 -23.84
C GLU A 7 -3.39 5.08 -25.23
N ASP A 8 -2.45 5.86 -25.79
CA ASP A 8 -1.82 5.51 -27.06
C ASP A 8 -0.97 4.26 -26.94
N ARG A 9 -0.13 4.16 -25.89
CA ARG A 9 0.66 2.97 -25.64
C ARG A 9 -0.20 1.74 -25.36
N GLU A 10 -1.28 1.91 -24.59
CA GLU A 10 -2.24 0.83 -24.35
C GLU A 10 -2.83 0.30 -25.67
N ARG A 11 -3.24 1.20 -26.57
CA ARG A 11 -3.83 0.85 -27.88
C ARG A 11 -2.81 0.17 -28.81
N GLU A 12 -1.56 0.64 -28.80
CA GLU A 12 -0.49 0.15 -29.69
C GLU A 12 0.13 -1.16 -29.20
N SER A 13 0.31 -1.32 -27.90
CA SER A 13 1.14 -2.39 -27.33
C SER A 13 0.41 -3.26 -26.29
N GLY A 14 -0.84 -2.92 -25.94
CA GLY A 14 -1.57 -3.61 -24.86
C GLY A 14 -1.02 -3.29 -23.47
N HIS A 15 -1.37 -4.14 -22.52
CA HIS A 15 -0.95 -3.98 -21.13
C HIS A 15 0.41 -4.61 -20.89
N PRO A 16 1.35 -3.93 -20.17
CA PRO A 16 2.64 -4.52 -19.81
C PRO A 16 2.48 -5.78 -18.97
N ALA A 17 3.33 -6.79 -19.21
CA ALA A 17 3.31 -8.04 -18.45
C ALA A 17 3.47 -7.82 -16.93
N GLN A 18 4.18 -6.76 -16.53
CA GLN A 18 4.36 -6.37 -15.13
C GLN A 18 3.02 -6.00 -14.45
N ALA A 19 2.07 -5.39 -15.18
CA ALA A 19 0.75 -5.07 -14.63
C ALA A 19 -0.05 -6.33 -14.33
N HIS A 20 -0.01 -7.33 -15.20
CA HIS A 20 -0.62 -8.64 -14.97
C HIS A 20 0.04 -9.36 -13.80
N ALA A 21 1.39 -9.44 -13.78
CA ALA A 21 2.13 -10.07 -12.70
C ALA A 21 1.88 -9.41 -11.33
N PHE A 22 1.69 -8.10 -11.30
CA PHE A 22 1.31 -7.37 -10.09
C PHE A 22 -0.07 -7.80 -9.59
N LEU A 23 -1.06 -7.85 -10.47
CA LEU A 23 -2.42 -8.26 -10.11
C LEU A 23 -2.49 -9.74 -9.70
N GLU A 24 -1.72 -10.62 -10.32
CA GLU A 24 -1.61 -12.04 -9.94
C GLU A 24 -1.03 -12.20 -8.52
N ARG A 25 0.00 -11.41 -8.16
CA ARG A 25 0.54 -11.42 -6.79
C ARG A 25 -0.49 -10.97 -5.77
N ILE A 26 -1.29 -9.94 -6.09
CA ILE A 26 -2.39 -9.49 -5.23
C ILE A 26 -3.44 -10.59 -5.11
N ALA A 27 -3.82 -11.24 -6.22
CA ALA A 27 -4.80 -12.32 -6.21
C ALA A 27 -4.38 -13.48 -5.30
N GLY A 28 -3.09 -13.84 -5.33
CA GLY A 28 -2.53 -14.92 -4.52
C GLY A 28 -2.26 -14.58 -3.05
N ALA A 29 -2.44 -13.34 -2.63
CA ALA A 29 -2.25 -12.92 -1.24
C ALA A 29 -3.54 -13.03 -0.43
N ASP A 30 -3.44 -13.32 0.87
CA ASP A 30 -4.58 -13.25 1.80
C ASP A 30 -4.85 -11.81 2.28
N ALA A 31 -3.80 -11.00 2.39
CA ALA A 31 -3.86 -9.60 2.79
C ALA A 31 -2.73 -8.80 2.14
N LEU A 32 -2.81 -7.48 2.25
CA LEU A 32 -1.81 -6.55 1.72
C LEU A 32 -1.25 -5.66 2.84
N VAL A 33 0.07 -5.50 2.86
CA VAL A 33 0.73 -4.44 3.62
C VAL A 33 1.44 -3.53 2.62
N ILE A 34 1.01 -2.28 2.54
CA ILE A 34 1.52 -1.33 1.55
C ILE A 34 2.24 -0.19 2.25
N GLY A 35 3.56 -0.11 2.06
CA GLY A 35 4.38 1.03 2.48
C GLY A 35 4.44 2.09 1.38
N TYR A 36 3.93 3.28 1.65
CA TYR A 36 3.93 4.39 0.69
C TYR A 36 5.14 5.29 0.87
N ALA A 37 5.86 5.54 -0.23
CA ALA A 37 6.84 6.61 -0.30
C ALA A 37 6.14 7.94 -0.66
N GLU A 38 6.40 8.98 0.10
CA GLU A 38 5.94 10.33 -0.21
C GLU A 38 6.97 11.07 -1.06
N HIS A 39 6.57 11.47 -2.25
CA HIS A 39 7.36 12.33 -3.13
C HIS A 39 6.59 13.61 -3.42
N ASN A 40 7.12 14.76 -2.96
CA ASN A 40 6.47 16.05 -3.14
C ASN A 40 4.99 16.08 -2.67
N GLY A 41 4.72 15.49 -1.50
CA GLY A 41 3.37 15.44 -0.91
C GLY A 41 2.39 14.48 -1.59
N SER A 42 2.88 13.55 -2.43
CA SER A 42 2.05 12.64 -3.21
C SER A 42 2.70 11.25 -3.36
N PHE A 43 2.05 10.36 -4.11
CA PHE A 43 2.59 9.06 -4.49
C PHE A 43 3.88 9.18 -5.28
N SER A 44 4.76 8.19 -5.14
CA SER A 44 5.88 8.03 -6.06
C SER A 44 5.38 7.78 -7.50
N ALA A 45 6.13 8.24 -8.49
CA ALA A 45 5.79 8.00 -9.91
C ALA A 45 5.69 6.51 -10.22
N ALA A 46 6.53 5.68 -9.61
CA ALA A 46 6.50 4.23 -9.80
C ALA A 46 5.20 3.60 -9.30
N TYR A 47 4.74 3.97 -8.08
CA TYR A 47 3.47 3.50 -7.55
C TYR A 47 2.30 3.96 -8.43
N LYS A 48 2.28 5.26 -8.76
CA LYS A 48 1.20 5.80 -9.60
C LYS A 48 1.14 5.08 -10.95
N ASN A 49 2.28 4.83 -11.57
CA ASN A 49 2.35 4.18 -12.87
C ASN A 49 1.87 2.72 -12.85
N ILE A 50 2.30 1.91 -11.84
CA ILE A 50 1.84 0.53 -11.75
C ILE A 50 0.32 0.44 -11.52
N VAL A 51 -0.22 1.34 -10.71
CA VAL A 51 -1.66 1.38 -10.43
C VAL A 51 -2.44 1.86 -11.66
N ASP A 52 -1.94 2.85 -12.40
CA ASP A 52 -2.56 3.30 -13.64
C ASP A 52 -2.68 2.15 -14.65
N TRP A 53 -1.61 1.41 -14.89
CA TRP A 53 -1.64 0.24 -15.75
C TRP A 53 -2.54 -0.89 -15.20
N ALA A 54 -2.40 -1.23 -13.92
CA ALA A 54 -3.16 -2.30 -13.29
C ALA A 54 -4.67 -2.05 -13.34
N SER A 55 -5.09 -0.80 -13.15
CA SER A 55 -6.50 -0.41 -13.18
C SER A 55 -7.14 -0.56 -14.56
N ARG A 56 -6.37 -0.62 -15.65
CA ARG A 56 -6.84 -0.91 -17.00
C ARG A 56 -7.18 -2.39 -17.18
N VAL A 57 -6.47 -3.26 -16.47
CA VAL A 57 -6.70 -4.71 -16.45
C VAL A 57 -7.81 -5.07 -15.47
N ASN A 58 -7.73 -4.54 -14.24
CA ASN A 58 -8.72 -4.75 -13.19
C ASN A 58 -8.92 -3.44 -12.39
N ARG A 59 -10.10 -2.83 -12.53
CA ARG A 59 -10.42 -1.59 -11.81
C ARG A 59 -10.35 -1.74 -10.29
N ARG A 60 -10.59 -2.95 -9.77
CA ARG A 60 -10.43 -3.30 -8.35
C ARG A 60 -9.02 -3.84 -8.12
N VAL A 61 -8.04 -2.97 -8.25
CA VAL A 61 -6.60 -3.32 -8.22
C VAL A 61 -6.25 -4.16 -6.99
N PHE A 62 -6.80 -3.84 -5.82
CA PHE A 62 -6.54 -4.55 -4.56
C PHE A 62 -7.48 -5.72 -4.28
N GLN A 63 -8.43 -5.99 -5.18
CA GLN A 63 -9.23 -7.23 -5.23
C GLN A 63 -9.90 -7.60 -3.89
N TYR A 64 -10.36 -6.58 -3.17
CA TYR A 64 -11.04 -6.70 -1.87
C TYR A 64 -10.21 -7.39 -0.78
N LYS A 65 -8.89 -7.29 -0.87
CA LYS A 65 -7.99 -7.83 0.16
C LYS A 65 -7.98 -6.94 1.39
N PRO A 66 -7.98 -7.54 2.61
CA PRO A 66 -7.67 -6.82 3.84
C PRO A 66 -6.34 -6.09 3.69
N THR A 67 -6.31 -4.79 3.96
CA THR A 67 -5.16 -3.96 3.62
C THR A 67 -4.74 -3.08 4.80
N LEU A 68 -3.47 -3.17 5.18
CA LEU A 68 -2.79 -2.24 6.08
C LEU A 68 -1.94 -1.27 5.25
N MET A 69 -2.20 0.02 5.41
CA MET A 69 -1.44 1.08 4.74
C MET A 69 -0.48 1.75 5.71
N LEU A 70 0.77 1.90 5.29
CA LEU A 70 1.85 2.47 6.10
C LEU A 70 2.54 3.60 5.34
N ALA A 71 2.97 4.61 6.08
CA ALA A 71 3.88 5.63 5.56
C ALA A 71 4.82 6.10 6.67
N THR A 72 6.02 6.51 6.31
CA THR A 72 7.00 7.06 7.24
C THR A 72 7.86 8.12 6.59
N SER A 73 8.39 9.03 7.39
CA SER A 73 9.41 9.98 6.96
C SER A 73 10.37 10.31 8.09
N PRO A 74 11.58 10.83 7.79
CA PRO A 74 12.50 11.32 8.81
C PRO A 74 11.94 12.52 9.60
N GLY A 75 11.05 13.30 9.00
CA GLY A 75 10.45 14.48 9.61
C GLY A 75 9.17 14.18 10.41
N ALA A 76 8.72 15.19 11.14
CA ALA A 76 7.51 15.10 11.99
C ALA A 76 6.20 14.87 11.21
N GLY A 77 6.18 15.12 9.91
CA GLY A 77 5.01 14.89 9.05
C GLY A 77 4.68 13.42 8.81
N GLY A 78 5.64 12.48 8.98
CA GLY A 78 5.41 11.05 8.89
C GLY A 78 4.87 10.57 7.55
N ALA A 79 5.06 11.35 6.46
CA ALA A 79 4.47 11.10 5.14
C ALA A 79 2.92 10.98 5.18
N ALA A 80 2.29 11.80 6.04
CA ALA A 80 0.84 11.77 6.23
C ALA A 80 0.05 12.18 4.97
N SER A 81 0.63 13.02 4.10
CA SER A 81 -0.06 13.49 2.89
C SER A 81 -0.32 12.34 1.91
N VAL A 82 0.70 11.53 1.63
CA VAL A 82 0.53 10.37 0.73
C VAL A 82 -0.39 9.33 1.35
N LEU A 83 -0.32 9.13 2.67
CA LEU A 83 -1.19 8.18 3.37
C LEU A 83 -2.66 8.60 3.26
N ALA A 84 -2.98 9.88 3.46
CA ALA A 84 -4.34 10.40 3.30
C ALA A 84 -4.86 10.23 1.86
N LEU A 85 -4.01 10.41 0.85
CA LEU A 85 -4.37 10.12 -0.54
C LEU A 85 -4.65 8.63 -0.77
N ALA A 86 -3.86 7.75 -0.16
CA ALA A 86 -4.03 6.30 -0.24
C ALA A 86 -5.36 5.86 0.40
N GLU A 87 -5.65 6.33 1.61
CA GLU A 87 -6.93 6.07 2.30
C GLU A 87 -8.13 6.52 1.48
N LYS A 88 -8.06 7.73 0.91
CA LYS A 88 -9.14 8.27 0.06
C LYS A 88 -9.38 7.42 -1.18
N SER A 89 -8.33 6.87 -1.80
CA SER A 89 -8.44 6.08 -3.03
C SER A 89 -8.76 4.60 -2.78
N ALA A 90 -8.50 4.09 -1.57
CA ALA A 90 -8.63 2.68 -1.20
C ALA A 90 -9.97 2.03 -1.60
N PRO A 91 -11.15 2.61 -1.30
CA PRO A 91 -12.43 2.00 -1.63
C PRO A 91 -12.65 1.87 -3.15
N SER A 92 -12.25 2.89 -3.92
CA SER A 92 -12.42 2.88 -5.38
C SER A 92 -11.54 1.84 -6.06
N MET A 93 -10.39 1.51 -5.43
CA MET A 93 -9.44 0.51 -5.89
C MET A 93 -9.71 -0.89 -5.33
N GLY A 94 -10.77 -1.04 -4.54
CA GLY A 94 -11.15 -2.33 -3.97
C GLY A 94 -10.23 -2.79 -2.84
N ALA A 95 -9.67 -1.90 -2.02
CA ALA A 95 -9.02 -2.28 -0.78
C ALA A 95 -10.07 -2.39 0.33
N GLU A 96 -9.99 -3.45 1.13
CA GLU A 96 -10.61 -3.50 2.44
C GLU A 96 -9.64 -2.88 3.44
N LEU A 97 -9.75 -1.57 3.66
CA LEU A 97 -8.81 -0.85 4.51
C LEU A 97 -9.06 -1.18 5.99
N ILE A 98 -8.12 -1.91 6.60
CA ILE A 98 -8.17 -2.28 8.01
C ILE A 98 -7.59 -1.16 8.87
N ARG A 99 -6.38 -0.69 8.54
CA ARG A 99 -5.70 0.41 9.24
C ARG A 99 -4.81 1.20 8.28
N ALA A 100 -4.61 2.47 8.63
CA ALA A 100 -3.57 3.30 8.05
C ALA A 100 -2.72 3.89 9.18
N VAL A 101 -1.40 3.72 9.10
CA VAL A 101 -0.47 4.16 10.17
C VAL A 101 0.66 4.98 9.56
N SER A 102 0.72 6.25 9.97
CA SER A 102 1.87 7.11 9.74
C SER A 102 2.88 7.00 10.88
N VAL A 103 4.16 6.88 10.55
CA VAL A 103 5.27 6.88 11.51
C VAL A 103 6.12 8.13 11.28
N PRO A 104 5.88 9.21 12.04
CA PRO A 104 6.71 10.42 11.97
C PRO A 104 8.08 10.16 12.58
N SER A 105 9.04 11.04 12.28
CA SER A 105 10.38 11.05 12.90
C SER A 105 11.01 9.63 12.95
N PHE A 106 11.09 8.98 11.80
CA PHE A 106 11.47 7.55 11.68
C PHE A 106 12.65 7.16 12.56
N HIS A 107 13.71 7.98 12.59
CA HIS A 107 14.93 7.67 13.35
C HIS A 107 14.76 7.69 14.88
N ASP A 108 13.72 8.35 15.38
CA ASP A 108 13.39 8.36 16.80
C ASP A 108 12.66 7.07 17.23
N HIS A 109 11.95 6.45 16.29
CA HIS A 109 11.11 5.28 16.53
C HIS A 109 11.69 3.97 16.04
N PHE A 110 12.69 3.99 15.15
CA PHE A 110 13.29 2.78 14.59
C PHE A 110 14.78 2.71 14.85
N ASP A 111 15.24 1.59 15.38
CA ASP A 111 16.65 1.27 15.57
C ASP A 111 17.17 0.53 14.33
N SER A 112 17.78 1.29 13.42
CA SER A 112 18.32 0.71 12.18
C SER A 112 19.47 -0.27 12.39
N GLY A 113 20.18 -0.17 13.51
CA GLY A 113 21.27 -1.08 13.85
C GLY A 113 20.77 -2.45 14.31
N LYS A 114 19.61 -2.48 14.95
CA LYS A 114 18.95 -3.70 15.42
C LYS A 114 17.84 -4.19 14.51
N GLY A 115 17.35 -3.33 13.59
CA GLY A 115 16.24 -3.65 12.71
C GLY A 115 14.88 -3.74 13.43
N VAL A 116 14.68 -3.00 14.52
CA VAL A 116 13.45 -3.09 15.33
C VAL A 116 12.86 -1.72 15.64
N MET A 117 11.56 -1.69 15.86
CA MET A 117 10.89 -0.53 16.43
C MET A 117 11.32 -0.35 17.88
N ARG A 118 11.59 0.91 18.28
CA ARG A 118 11.78 1.26 19.68
C ARG A 118 10.44 1.16 20.42
N GLU A 119 10.49 0.71 21.68
CA GLU A 119 9.28 0.67 22.51
C GLU A 119 8.64 2.06 22.64
N GLY A 120 7.32 2.10 22.66
CA GLY A 120 6.53 3.32 22.77
C GLY A 120 5.21 3.26 22.02
N GLU A 121 4.49 4.37 22.02
CA GLU A 121 3.16 4.46 21.42
C GLU A 121 3.13 4.07 19.94
N THR A 122 4.14 4.51 19.17
CA THR A 122 4.23 4.19 17.73
C THR A 122 4.38 2.68 17.48
N ALA A 123 5.22 2.01 18.26
CA ALA A 123 5.37 0.55 18.16
C ALA A 123 4.08 -0.17 18.53
N SER A 124 3.42 0.28 19.61
CA SER A 124 2.13 -0.27 20.04
C SER A 124 1.03 -0.11 18.99
N ARG A 125 0.96 1.05 18.32
CA ARG A 125 0.01 1.30 17.24
C ARG A 125 0.25 0.40 16.02
N LEU A 126 1.51 0.19 15.65
CA LEU A 126 1.87 -0.72 14.56
C LEU A 126 1.54 -2.17 14.92
N ALA A 127 1.86 -2.61 16.14
CA ALA A 127 1.53 -3.95 16.59
C ALA A 127 0.01 -4.19 16.59
N ALA A 128 -0.77 -3.24 17.09
CA ALA A 128 -2.24 -3.32 17.06
C ALA A 128 -2.77 -3.39 15.62
N ALA A 129 -2.20 -2.63 14.68
CA ALA A 129 -2.61 -2.66 13.28
C ALA A 129 -2.34 -4.02 12.61
N VAL A 130 -1.24 -4.70 12.98
CA VAL A 130 -0.95 -6.06 12.51
C VAL A 130 -1.95 -7.06 13.07
N VAL A 131 -2.27 -6.99 14.37
CA VAL A 131 -3.29 -7.85 15.00
C VAL A 131 -4.65 -7.67 14.34
N ASP A 132 -5.06 -6.43 14.06
CA ASP A 132 -6.32 -6.17 13.36
C ASP A 132 -6.33 -6.75 11.93
N LEU A 133 -5.19 -6.69 11.23
CA LEU A 133 -5.06 -7.28 9.89
C LEU A 133 -5.15 -8.81 9.95
N GLU A 134 -4.49 -9.45 10.91
CA GLU A 134 -4.56 -10.91 11.12
C GLU A 134 -5.99 -11.35 11.41
N ALA A 135 -6.72 -10.65 12.28
CA ALA A 135 -8.12 -10.92 12.58
C ALA A 135 -9.02 -10.81 11.34
N ALA A 136 -8.77 -9.82 10.48
CA ALA A 136 -9.51 -9.65 9.23
C ALA A 136 -9.25 -10.81 8.25
N VAL A 137 -8.01 -11.30 8.16
CA VAL A 137 -7.65 -12.47 7.35
C VAL A 137 -8.36 -13.74 7.85
N GLU A 138 -8.36 -13.96 9.16
CA GLU A 138 -9.04 -15.11 9.76
C GLU A 138 -10.56 -15.07 9.49
N ALA A 139 -11.17 -13.89 9.64
CA ALA A 139 -12.58 -13.69 9.33
C ALA A 139 -12.90 -13.97 7.85
N ALA A 140 -12.07 -13.49 6.94
CA ALA A 140 -12.24 -13.72 5.50
C ALA A 140 -12.11 -15.20 5.14
N ARG A 141 -11.16 -15.92 5.75
CA ARG A 141 -11.00 -17.38 5.56
C ARG A 141 -12.17 -18.19 6.10
N ALA A 142 -12.77 -17.75 7.20
CA ALA A 142 -13.93 -18.42 7.79
C ALA A 142 -15.22 -18.22 6.96
N ALA A 143 -15.26 -17.17 6.12
CA ALA A 143 -16.40 -16.84 5.27
C ALA A 143 -16.33 -17.46 3.86
N ALA A 144 -15.20 -18.04 3.47
CA ALA A 144 -14.93 -18.63 2.14
C ALA A 144 -15.30 -20.12 2.07
#